data_ce738c2130e37ae66ffa995725982e6c
#
_entry.id   ce738c2130e37ae66ffa995725982e6c
#
_cell.length_a   1.000
_cell.length_b   1.000
_cell.length_c   1.000
_cell.angle_alpha   90.00
_cell.angle_beta   90.00
_cell.angle_gamma   90.00
#
_symmetry.space_group_name_H-M   'P 1'
#
loop_
_entity.id
_entity.type
_entity.pdbx_description
1 polymer ?
#
loop_
_entity_poly.entity_id
_entity_poly.type
_entity_poly.pdbx_seq_one_letter_code
_entity_poly.pdbx_strand_id
1 'polypeptide(L)'
;AIAQGVDLSILACTKYTVGHSDVMLGSVTAAPDHWDRLKQRTYLFGQYTSPDDAWLGSRGLRTLAIRLAQHDRAARTIAQWLATRPEVAQVLHPALPDCPGHDSWARDFHGATGLFSIVMDGGDRKAAAALIDGLQLFGIGFSWGGFESLALPVNPQPLRTAVAWSAPGPVIRLHIGLEDPADLIADLEQGLARFRAAR
;
A
#
# COMPACT_ATOMS: atom_id res chain seq x y z
N ALA A 1 -16.81 7.12 -6.44
CA ALA A 1 -17.45 7.24 -5.11
C ALA A 1 -18.74 8.05 -5.20
N ILE A 2 -18.72 9.31 -5.66
CA ILE A 2 -19.94 10.17 -5.76
C ILE A 2 -21.04 9.51 -6.60
N ALA A 3 -20.70 8.93 -7.75
CA ALA A 3 -21.68 8.23 -8.61
C ALA A 3 -22.28 6.95 -7.95
N GLN A 4 -21.73 6.51 -6.84
CA GLN A 4 -22.20 5.38 -6.04
C GLN A 4 -22.97 5.82 -4.79
N GLY A 5 -23.34 7.10 -4.70
CA GLY A 5 -24.14 7.65 -3.60
C GLY A 5 -23.34 8.15 -2.39
N VAL A 6 -22.03 8.32 -2.52
CA VAL A 6 -21.18 8.90 -1.46
C VAL A 6 -21.30 10.43 -1.49
N ASP A 7 -21.57 11.04 -0.35
CA ASP A 7 -21.70 12.50 -0.22
C ASP A 7 -20.36 13.23 -0.29
N LEU A 8 -19.34 12.67 0.36
CA LEU A 8 -18.00 13.21 0.42
C LEU A 8 -16.98 12.11 0.15
N SER A 9 -16.10 12.32 -0.84
CA SER A 9 -14.95 11.45 -1.12
C SER A 9 -13.67 12.11 -0.68
N ILE A 10 -12.99 11.50 0.29
CA ILE A 10 -11.73 12.01 0.86
C ILE A 10 -10.58 11.17 0.33
N LEU A 11 -9.56 11.81 -0.20
CA LEU A 11 -8.40 11.16 -0.77
C LEU A 11 -7.09 11.72 -0.18
N ALA A 12 -6.23 10.84 0.32
CA ALA A 12 -4.85 11.17 0.67
C ALA A 12 -3.99 11.29 -0.60
N CYS A 13 -3.99 12.46 -1.21
CA CYS A 13 -3.22 12.72 -2.43
C CYS A 13 -1.70 12.54 -2.23
N THR A 14 -1.22 12.65 -0.99
CA THR A 14 0.15 12.31 -0.56
C THR A 14 0.65 10.97 -1.10
N LYS A 15 -0.25 10.03 -1.34
CA LYS A 15 0.07 8.68 -1.81
C LYS A 15 0.22 8.65 -3.35
N TYR A 16 -0.50 7.80 -4.03
CA TYR A 16 -0.38 7.57 -5.48
C TYR A 16 -0.65 8.80 -6.34
N THR A 17 -1.48 9.76 -5.89
CA THR A 17 -1.80 10.95 -6.69
C THR A 17 -0.56 11.80 -6.93
N VAL A 18 0.14 12.17 -5.87
CA VAL A 18 1.45 12.86 -5.96
C VAL A 18 2.52 11.89 -6.46
N GLY A 19 2.67 10.74 -5.79
CA GLY A 19 3.44 9.59 -6.25
C GLY A 19 4.96 9.73 -6.20
N HIS A 20 5.49 10.76 -5.52
CA HIS A 20 6.92 11.07 -5.49
C HIS A 20 7.50 11.21 -4.08
N SER A 21 6.71 10.90 -3.04
CA SER A 21 7.12 10.93 -1.61
C SER A 21 7.62 12.29 -1.12
N ASP A 22 7.20 13.38 -1.76
CA ASP A 22 7.73 14.74 -1.56
C ASP A 22 6.68 15.76 -1.11
N VAL A 23 5.36 15.41 -1.11
CA VAL A 23 4.27 16.32 -0.77
C VAL A 23 3.24 15.65 0.13
N MET A 24 2.79 16.39 1.13
CA MET A 24 1.61 16.05 1.94
C MET A 24 0.40 16.82 1.44
N LEU A 25 -0.54 16.12 0.79
CA LEU A 25 -1.70 16.72 0.17
C LEU A 25 -2.94 15.85 0.38
N GLY A 26 -4.08 16.50 0.68
CA GLY A 26 -5.40 15.87 0.70
C GLY A 26 -6.33 16.49 -0.30
N SER A 27 -7.34 15.75 -0.72
CA SER A 27 -8.46 16.32 -1.47
C SER A 27 -9.79 15.80 -0.93
N VAL A 28 -10.80 16.65 -1.00
CA VAL A 28 -12.19 16.29 -0.70
C VAL A 28 -13.05 16.68 -1.90
N THR A 29 -13.77 15.69 -2.44
CA THR A 29 -14.77 15.90 -3.49
C THR A 29 -16.15 15.75 -2.85
N ALA A 30 -17.02 16.75 -3.03
CA ALA A 30 -18.38 16.74 -2.51
C ALA A 30 -19.40 16.51 -3.62
N ALA A 31 -20.51 15.82 -3.30
CA ALA A 31 -21.71 15.86 -4.11
C ALA A 31 -22.25 17.31 -4.16
N PRO A 32 -23.00 17.71 -5.21
CA PRO A 32 -23.44 19.11 -5.40
C PRO A 32 -24.14 19.69 -4.16
N ASP A 33 -25.01 18.94 -3.52
CA ASP A 33 -25.80 19.39 -2.37
C ASP A 33 -24.95 19.64 -1.11
N HIS A 34 -23.73 19.14 -1.07
CA HIS A 34 -22.81 19.29 0.06
C HIS A 34 -21.67 20.30 -0.21
N TRP A 35 -21.53 20.78 -1.45
CA TRP A 35 -20.41 21.60 -1.87
C TRP A 35 -20.30 22.94 -1.13
N ASP A 36 -21.39 23.70 -1.05
CA ASP A 36 -21.35 25.02 -0.42
C ASP A 36 -21.01 24.94 1.06
N ARG A 37 -21.59 23.96 1.76
CA ARG A 37 -21.29 23.71 3.16
C ARG A 37 -19.83 23.31 3.38
N LEU A 38 -19.29 22.43 2.56
CA LEU A 38 -17.87 22.04 2.61
C LEU A 38 -16.98 23.25 2.39
N LYS A 39 -17.22 24.03 1.33
CA LYS A 39 -16.44 25.21 0.98
C LYS A 39 -16.43 26.26 2.10
N GLN A 40 -17.59 26.58 2.67
CA GLN A 40 -17.68 27.52 3.80
C GLN A 40 -16.89 27.05 5.01
N ARG A 41 -16.94 25.73 5.36
CA ARG A 41 -16.19 25.17 6.48
C ARG A 41 -14.68 25.19 6.22
N THR A 42 -14.27 24.88 5.01
CA THR A 42 -12.85 24.94 4.60
C THR A 42 -12.28 26.36 4.79
N TYR A 43 -13.02 27.40 4.38
CA TYR A 43 -12.62 28.77 4.61
C TYR A 43 -12.61 29.16 6.09
N LEU A 44 -13.63 28.77 6.85
CA LEU A 44 -13.73 29.08 8.27
C LEU A 44 -12.55 28.48 9.08
N PHE A 45 -12.12 27.28 8.74
CA PHE A 45 -11.02 26.61 9.44
C PHE A 45 -9.64 26.89 8.82
N GLY A 46 -9.55 27.71 7.77
CA GLY A 46 -8.27 28.01 7.12
C GLY A 46 -7.61 26.79 6.49
N GLN A 47 -8.40 25.82 6.05
CA GLN A 47 -7.88 24.60 5.42
C GLN A 47 -7.55 24.86 3.94
N TYR A 48 -6.29 25.04 3.66
CA TYR A 48 -5.77 25.26 2.31
C TYR A 48 -4.44 24.53 2.12
N THR A 49 -4.02 24.43 0.87
CA THR A 49 -2.69 23.95 0.50
C THR A 49 -1.90 25.09 -0.17
N SER A 50 -0.57 25.00 -0.18
CA SER A 50 0.27 25.94 -0.91
C SER A 50 0.06 25.79 -2.42
N PRO A 51 0.28 26.85 -3.21
CA PRO A 51 0.26 26.77 -4.67
C PRO A 51 1.28 25.75 -5.22
N ASP A 52 2.45 25.64 -4.59
CA ASP A 52 3.51 24.74 -4.99
C ASP A 52 3.09 23.26 -4.78
N ASP A 53 2.50 22.95 -3.62
CA ASP A 53 1.98 21.60 -3.33
C ASP A 53 0.82 21.23 -4.27
N ALA A 54 -0.07 22.17 -4.55
CA ALA A 54 -1.16 22.00 -5.51
C ALA A 54 -0.63 21.71 -6.91
N TRP A 55 0.44 22.42 -7.33
CA TRP A 55 1.09 22.22 -8.61
C TRP A 55 1.77 20.84 -8.69
N LEU A 56 2.51 20.44 -7.66
CA LEU A 56 3.14 19.11 -7.57
C LEU A 56 2.08 18.00 -7.59
N GLY A 57 0.97 18.17 -6.88
CA GLY A 57 -0.16 17.25 -6.94
C GLY A 57 -0.77 17.12 -8.33
N SER A 58 -0.97 18.25 -9.01
CA SER A 58 -1.46 18.28 -10.39
C SER A 58 -0.47 17.65 -11.39
N ARG A 59 0.83 17.85 -11.18
CA ARG A 59 1.88 17.20 -11.96
C ARG A 59 1.87 15.68 -11.76
N GLY A 60 1.80 15.21 -10.53
CA GLY A 60 1.71 13.77 -10.20
C GLY A 60 0.48 13.11 -10.82
N LEU A 61 -0.65 13.79 -10.81
CA LEU A 61 -1.92 13.31 -11.40
C LEU A 61 -1.78 12.95 -12.89
N ARG A 62 -0.97 13.68 -13.65
CA ARG A 62 -0.77 13.45 -15.09
C ARG A 62 -0.13 12.09 -15.41
N THR A 63 0.63 11.52 -14.48
CA THR A 63 1.29 10.22 -14.64
C THR A 63 0.65 9.12 -13.78
N LEU A 64 -0.43 9.42 -13.07
CA LEU A 64 -1.07 8.50 -12.12
C LEU A 64 -1.42 7.16 -12.77
N ALA A 65 -2.09 7.18 -13.93
CA ALA A 65 -2.55 5.96 -14.60
C ALA A 65 -1.38 5.02 -14.97
N ILE A 66 -0.29 5.58 -15.51
CA ILE A 66 0.90 4.80 -15.91
C ILE A 66 1.59 4.23 -14.67
N ARG A 67 1.72 5.01 -13.60
CA ARG A 67 2.35 4.56 -12.35
C ARG A 67 1.52 3.49 -11.66
N LEU A 68 0.20 3.66 -11.56
CA LEU A 68 -0.69 2.64 -10.97
C LEU A 68 -0.65 1.33 -11.76
N ALA A 69 -0.64 1.38 -13.09
CA ALA A 69 -0.52 0.19 -13.91
C ALA A 69 0.82 -0.55 -13.67
N GLN A 70 1.90 0.19 -13.48
CA GLN A 70 3.20 -0.39 -13.14
C GLN A 70 3.21 -1.00 -11.73
N HIS A 71 2.69 -0.27 -10.72
CA HIS A 71 2.56 -0.77 -9.35
C HIS A 71 1.74 -2.06 -9.29
N ASP A 72 0.57 -2.10 -9.93
CA ASP A 72 -0.31 -3.28 -9.97
C ASP A 72 0.39 -4.48 -10.60
N ARG A 73 1.02 -4.28 -11.77
CA ARG A 73 1.74 -5.34 -12.48
C ARG A 73 2.90 -5.89 -11.64
N ALA A 74 3.76 -5.01 -11.12
CA ALA A 74 4.93 -5.40 -10.34
C ALA A 74 4.49 -6.11 -9.03
N ALA A 75 3.50 -5.55 -8.33
CA ALA A 75 2.99 -6.15 -7.10
C ALA A 75 2.39 -7.54 -7.32
N ARG A 76 1.62 -7.75 -8.40
CA ARG A 76 1.08 -9.09 -8.74
C ARG A 76 2.20 -10.09 -9.03
N THR A 77 3.21 -9.69 -9.80
CA THR A 77 4.37 -10.54 -10.10
C THR A 77 5.07 -10.99 -8.82
N ILE A 78 5.35 -10.05 -7.92
CA ILE A 78 6.03 -10.33 -6.66
C ILE A 78 5.13 -11.13 -5.71
N ALA A 79 3.84 -10.80 -5.62
CA ALA A 79 2.87 -11.51 -4.78
C ALA A 79 2.71 -12.99 -5.22
N GLN A 80 2.64 -13.25 -6.53
CA GLN A 80 2.59 -14.60 -7.09
C GLN A 80 3.87 -15.38 -6.78
N TRP A 81 5.04 -14.75 -6.91
CA TRP A 81 6.31 -15.36 -6.55
C TRP A 81 6.37 -15.66 -5.05
N LEU A 82 5.98 -14.73 -4.18
CA LEU A 82 5.93 -14.93 -2.72
C LEU A 82 4.99 -16.07 -2.32
N ALA A 83 3.87 -16.25 -3.01
CA ALA A 83 2.92 -17.34 -2.75
C ALA A 83 3.55 -18.73 -2.99
N THR A 84 4.66 -18.82 -3.71
CA THR A 84 5.39 -20.08 -3.93
C THR A 84 6.50 -20.33 -2.91
N ARG A 85 6.73 -19.41 -1.97
CA ARG A 85 7.84 -19.52 -1.00
C ARG A 85 7.42 -20.27 0.26
N PRO A 86 8.20 -21.24 0.72
CA PRO A 86 7.85 -22.04 1.91
C PRO A 86 7.88 -21.23 3.21
N GLU A 87 8.51 -20.06 3.22
CA GLU A 87 8.54 -19.16 4.37
C GLU A 87 7.27 -18.31 4.49
N VAL A 88 6.42 -18.30 3.47
CA VAL A 88 5.23 -17.47 3.40
C VAL A 88 3.98 -18.35 3.55
N ALA A 89 3.29 -18.19 4.66
CA ALA A 89 2.05 -18.92 4.93
C ALA A 89 0.88 -18.37 4.12
N GLN A 90 0.85 -17.04 3.87
CA GLN A 90 -0.24 -16.40 3.14
C GLN A 90 0.22 -15.07 2.52
N VAL A 91 -0.26 -14.80 1.31
CA VAL A 91 -0.12 -13.49 0.67
C VAL A 91 -1.47 -12.78 0.68
N LEU A 92 -1.52 -11.62 1.31
CA LEU A 92 -2.72 -10.79 1.44
C LEU A 92 -2.76 -9.72 0.33
N HIS A 93 -2.79 -10.18 -0.92
CA HIS A 93 -2.95 -9.33 -2.10
C HIS A 93 -4.31 -9.62 -2.74
N PRO A 94 -5.23 -8.64 -2.85
CA PRO A 94 -6.63 -8.89 -3.21
C PRO A 94 -6.82 -9.52 -4.60
N ALA A 95 -5.87 -9.34 -5.50
CA ALA A 95 -5.92 -9.95 -6.83
C ALA A 95 -5.54 -11.44 -6.86
N LEU A 96 -5.06 -12.02 -5.75
CA LEU A 96 -4.81 -13.46 -5.66
C LEU A 96 -6.07 -14.19 -5.18
N PRO A 97 -6.45 -15.31 -5.80
CA PRO A 97 -7.68 -16.05 -5.46
C PRO A 97 -7.76 -16.48 -4.00
N ASP A 98 -6.61 -16.83 -3.40
CA ASP A 98 -6.53 -17.29 -2.00
C ASP A 98 -6.57 -16.14 -0.97
N CYS A 99 -6.61 -14.88 -1.43
CA CYS A 99 -6.73 -13.74 -0.53
C CYS A 99 -8.16 -13.61 0.01
N PRO A 100 -8.37 -13.49 1.33
CA PRO A 100 -9.69 -13.23 1.88
C PRO A 100 -10.32 -11.99 1.24
N GLY A 101 -11.55 -12.12 0.73
CA GLY A 101 -12.27 -11.04 0.07
C GLY A 101 -11.95 -10.87 -1.43
N HIS A 102 -11.22 -11.79 -2.05
CA HIS A 102 -10.92 -11.77 -3.49
C HIS A 102 -12.17 -11.61 -4.36
N ASP A 103 -13.24 -12.38 -4.08
CA ASP A 103 -14.49 -12.32 -4.87
C ASP A 103 -15.14 -10.94 -4.84
N SER A 104 -15.13 -10.27 -3.68
CA SER A 104 -15.62 -8.91 -3.55
C SER A 104 -14.75 -7.92 -4.32
N TRP A 105 -13.43 -8.09 -4.23
CA TRP A 105 -12.50 -7.27 -4.99
C TRP A 105 -12.69 -7.48 -6.51
N ALA A 106 -12.78 -8.71 -6.97
CA ALA A 106 -12.96 -9.04 -8.39
C ALA A 106 -14.27 -8.48 -8.96
N ARG A 107 -15.34 -8.41 -8.13
CA ARG A 107 -16.62 -7.85 -8.52
C ARG A 107 -16.59 -6.31 -8.57
N ASP A 108 -15.94 -5.66 -7.62
CA ASP A 108 -16.11 -4.22 -7.35
C ASP A 108 -14.93 -3.35 -7.83
N PHE A 109 -13.75 -3.93 -8.12
CA PHE A 109 -12.53 -3.21 -8.48
C PHE A 109 -11.95 -3.66 -9.81
N HIS A 110 -11.32 -2.72 -10.52
CA HIS A 110 -10.72 -2.98 -11.84
C HIS A 110 -9.20 -3.19 -11.80
N GLY A 111 -8.57 -3.00 -10.65
CA GLY A 111 -7.13 -3.12 -10.47
C GLY A 111 -6.74 -3.13 -9.01
N ALA A 112 -5.45 -3.31 -8.76
CA ALA A 112 -4.84 -3.25 -7.44
C ALA A 112 -3.76 -2.16 -7.40
N THR A 113 -2.98 -2.16 -6.33
CA THR A 113 -1.89 -1.20 -6.13
C THR A 113 -0.63 -1.93 -5.69
N GLY A 114 0.45 -1.18 -5.44
CA GLY A 114 1.70 -1.74 -4.92
C GLY A 114 1.64 -2.20 -3.45
N LEU A 115 0.55 -1.94 -2.74
CA LEU A 115 0.46 -2.18 -1.30
C LEU A 115 -0.25 -3.50 -0.98
N PHE A 116 0.48 -4.41 -0.31
CA PHE A 116 -0.08 -5.67 0.20
C PHE A 116 0.71 -6.16 1.41
N SER A 117 0.33 -7.29 1.98
CA SER A 117 1.05 -7.88 3.11
C SER A 117 1.28 -9.37 2.89
N ILE A 118 2.29 -9.90 3.58
CA ILE A 118 2.55 -11.33 3.68
C ILE A 118 2.50 -11.76 5.15
N VAL A 119 1.98 -12.95 5.39
CA VAL A 119 2.05 -13.64 6.68
C VAL A 119 3.13 -14.69 6.56
N MET A 120 4.10 -14.63 7.46
CA MET A 120 5.20 -15.59 7.46
C MET A 120 4.77 -16.94 8.06
N ASP A 121 5.38 -18.02 7.62
CA ASP A 121 5.20 -19.34 8.20
C ASP A 121 6.14 -19.52 9.40
N GLY A 122 5.63 -19.32 10.61
CA GLY A 122 6.41 -19.34 11.85
C GLY A 122 7.38 -18.15 11.98
N GLY A 123 8.40 -18.33 12.83
CA GLY A 123 9.33 -17.25 13.16
C GLY A 123 8.74 -16.24 14.16
N ASP A 124 9.57 -15.33 14.58
CA ASP A 124 9.24 -14.28 15.53
C ASP A 124 9.59 -12.89 14.98
N ARG A 125 9.50 -11.88 15.85
CA ARG A 125 9.87 -10.50 15.51
C ARG A 125 11.34 -10.36 15.10
N LYS A 126 12.23 -11.17 15.66
CA LYS A 126 13.65 -11.15 15.30
C LYS A 126 13.90 -11.65 13.88
N ALA A 127 13.23 -12.75 13.52
CA ALA A 127 13.31 -13.30 12.16
C ALA A 127 12.75 -12.30 11.13
N ALA A 128 11.61 -11.63 11.44
CA ALA A 128 11.06 -10.58 10.59
C ALA A 128 12.02 -9.39 10.44
N ALA A 129 12.67 -8.96 11.53
CA ALA A 129 13.68 -7.90 11.49
C ALA A 129 14.89 -8.33 10.62
N ALA A 130 15.39 -9.55 10.77
CA ALA A 130 16.50 -10.06 9.97
C ALA A 130 16.19 -10.08 8.45
N LEU A 131 14.93 -10.33 8.08
CA LEU A 131 14.50 -10.19 6.69
C LEU A 131 14.61 -8.74 6.24
N ILE A 132 13.97 -7.81 6.98
CA ILE A 132 13.74 -6.43 6.54
C ILE A 132 15.04 -5.61 6.61
N ASP A 133 15.80 -5.71 7.72
CA ASP A 133 16.99 -4.88 7.96
C ASP A 133 18.11 -5.13 6.95
N GLY A 134 18.09 -6.28 6.28
CA GLY A 134 19.09 -6.64 5.27
C GLY A 134 18.65 -6.36 3.83
N LEU A 135 17.43 -5.86 3.58
CA LEU A 135 17.00 -5.48 2.24
C LEU A 135 17.79 -4.25 1.74
N GLN A 136 18.11 -4.22 0.47
CA GLN A 136 18.92 -3.17 -0.15
C GLN A 136 18.06 -2.20 -0.98
N LEU A 137 16.97 -2.69 -1.56
CA LEU A 137 16.07 -1.91 -2.42
C LEU A 137 14.80 -1.45 -1.70
N PHE A 138 14.43 -2.13 -0.62
CA PHE A 138 13.27 -1.73 0.18
C PHE A 138 13.69 -0.83 1.34
N GLY A 139 13.16 0.38 1.36
CA GLY A 139 13.27 1.25 2.53
C GLY A 139 12.34 0.81 3.68
N ILE A 140 12.63 1.23 4.90
CA ILE A 140 11.74 1.05 6.06
C ILE A 140 10.90 2.31 6.21
N GLY A 141 9.58 2.20 6.02
CA GLY A 141 8.70 3.36 6.08
C GLY A 141 7.22 3.02 6.16
N PHE A 142 6.46 3.90 6.83
CA PHE A 142 5.00 3.76 7.00
C PHE A 142 4.19 4.21 5.79
N SER A 143 4.78 4.95 4.85
CA SER A 143 4.07 5.46 3.69
C SER A 143 3.87 4.38 2.62
N TRP A 144 3.34 4.77 1.50
CA TRP A 144 3.19 3.99 0.26
C TRP A 144 2.82 4.93 -0.89
N GLY A 145 2.84 4.42 -2.11
CA GLY A 145 2.37 5.16 -3.29
C GLY A 145 3.42 6.07 -3.92
N GLY A 146 4.65 6.09 -3.38
CA GLY A 146 5.81 6.71 -3.99
C GLY A 146 6.48 5.79 -5.02
N PHE A 147 7.61 6.23 -5.53
CA PHE A 147 8.40 5.49 -6.52
C PHE A 147 9.24 4.38 -5.89
N GLU A 148 9.60 4.52 -4.61
CA GLU A 148 10.42 3.59 -3.86
C GLU A 148 9.62 2.43 -3.27
N SER A 149 10.21 1.23 -3.23
CA SER A 149 9.66 0.08 -2.51
C SER A 149 9.92 0.19 -1.01
N LEU A 150 8.96 -0.25 -0.21
CA LEU A 150 9.02 -0.18 1.25
C LEU A 150 8.61 -1.53 1.87
N ALA A 151 9.29 -1.90 2.97
CA ALA A 151 8.95 -3.06 3.78
C ALA A 151 8.85 -2.68 5.27
N LEU A 152 7.87 -3.25 5.98
CA LEU A 152 7.59 -2.89 7.36
C LEU A 152 6.94 -4.06 8.11
N PRO A 153 7.43 -4.44 9.32
CA PRO A 153 6.71 -5.36 10.17
C PRO A 153 5.46 -4.69 10.73
N VAL A 154 4.34 -5.38 10.71
CA VAL A 154 3.06 -4.86 11.24
C VAL A 154 2.45 -5.86 12.22
N ASN A 155 1.77 -5.33 13.24
CA ASN A 155 0.99 -6.13 14.16
C ASN A 155 -0.49 -5.69 14.09
N PRO A 156 -1.35 -6.44 13.39
CA PRO A 156 -2.77 -6.11 13.29
C PRO A 156 -3.57 -6.39 14.58
N GLN A 157 -3.08 -7.24 15.45
CA GLN A 157 -3.83 -7.75 16.61
C GLN A 157 -4.39 -6.65 17.53
N PRO A 158 -3.61 -5.65 17.99
CA PRO A 158 -4.13 -4.61 18.89
C PRO A 158 -5.10 -3.65 18.20
N LEU A 159 -5.15 -3.64 16.86
CA LEU A 159 -6.01 -2.76 16.07
C LEU A 159 -7.35 -3.39 15.69
N ARG A 160 -7.50 -4.71 15.94
CA ARG A 160 -8.70 -5.46 15.55
C ARG A 160 -9.56 -5.74 16.78
N THR A 161 -10.77 -5.16 16.77
CA THR A 161 -11.72 -5.28 17.89
C THR A 161 -12.94 -6.14 17.54
N ALA A 162 -13.36 -6.17 16.28
CA ALA A 162 -14.54 -6.92 15.85
C ALA A 162 -14.21 -8.38 15.50
N VAL A 163 -13.08 -8.62 14.84
CA VAL A 163 -12.60 -9.96 14.49
C VAL A 163 -11.15 -10.09 14.95
N ALA A 164 -10.89 -11.07 15.81
CA ALA A 164 -9.53 -11.32 16.28
C ALA A 164 -8.59 -11.63 15.10
N TRP A 165 -7.37 -11.14 15.19
CA TRP A 165 -6.30 -11.54 14.27
C TRP A 165 -5.61 -12.79 14.80
N SER A 166 -5.45 -13.79 13.94
CA SER A 166 -4.65 -14.98 14.21
C SER A 166 -3.80 -15.27 12.99
N ALA A 167 -2.51 -15.47 13.20
CA ALA A 167 -1.55 -15.78 12.14
C ALA A 167 -0.46 -16.71 12.66
N PRO A 168 0.10 -17.61 11.82
CA PRO A 168 1.16 -18.55 12.23
C PRO A 168 2.50 -17.88 12.49
N GLY A 169 2.70 -16.65 12.02
CA GLY A 169 3.94 -15.90 12.17
C GLY A 169 3.76 -14.39 12.00
N PRO A 170 4.85 -13.64 11.96
CA PRO A 170 4.81 -12.19 11.80
C PRO A 170 4.23 -11.77 10.44
N VAL A 171 3.66 -10.57 10.41
CA VAL A 171 3.12 -9.96 9.21
C VAL A 171 4.09 -8.89 8.72
N ILE A 172 4.42 -8.94 7.44
CA ILE A 172 5.25 -7.92 6.77
C ILE A 172 4.37 -7.23 5.73
N ARG A 173 4.26 -5.91 5.82
CA ARG A 173 3.62 -5.08 4.80
C ARG A 173 4.66 -4.66 3.79
N LEU A 174 4.35 -4.84 2.52
CA LEU A 174 5.15 -4.42 1.38
C LEU A 174 4.43 -3.31 0.62
N HIS A 175 5.17 -2.33 0.18
CA HIS A 175 4.80 -1.45 -0.92
C HIS A 175 5.79 -1.67 -2.05
N ILE A 176 5.30 -2.03 -3.22
CA ILE A 176 6.11 -2.21 -4.41
C ILE A 176 6.12 -0.90 -5.19
N GLY A 177 7.30 -0.35 -5.36
CA GLY A 177 7.53 0.89 -6.07
C GLY A 177 7.60 0.71 -7.59
N LEU A 178 8.46 1.48 -8.23
CA LEU A 178 8.63 1.52 -9.68
C LEU A 178 9.92 0.85 -10.17
N GLU A 179 10.68 0.25 -9.26
CA GLU A 179 11.90 -0.49 -9.56
C GLU A 179 11.59 -1.75 -10.38
N ASP A 180 12.62 -2.37 -10.96
CA ASP A 180 12.46 -3.62 -11.71
C ASP A 180 11.99 -4.75 -10.76
N PRO A 181 10.88 -5.45 -11.07
CA PRO A 181 10.40 -6.55 -10.25
C PRO A 181 11.40 -7.70 -10.06
N ALA A 182 12.30 -7.94 -11.03
CA ALA A 182 13.29 -8.99 -10.91
C ALA A 182 14.36 -8.64 -9.86
N ASP A 183 14.77 -7.39 -9.80
CA ASP A 183 15.71 -6.89 -8.78
C ASP A 183 15.05 -6.95 -7.38
N LEU A 184 13.79 -6.54 -7.26
CA LEU A 184 13.04 -6.62 -6.01
C LEU A 184 12.86 -8.08 -5.53
N ILE A 185 12.61 -9.01 -6.44
CA ILE A 185 12.53 -10.44 -6.13
C ILE A 185 13.89 -10.96 -5.64
N ALA A 186 14.99 -10.60 -6.29
CA ALA A 186 16.32 -11.01 -5.87
C ALA A 186 16.69 -10.49 -4.46
N ASP A 187 16.29 -9.25 -4.14
CA ASP A 187 16.49 -8.68 -2.80
C ASP A 187 15.62 -9.37 -1.75
N LEU A 188 14.33 -9.62 -2.06
CA LEU A 188 13.44 -10.38 -1.18
C LEU A 188 13.91 -11.83 -0.97
N GLU A 189 14.48 -12.48 -1.97
CA GLU A 189 15.02 -13.84 -1.84
C GLU A 189 16.15 -13.89 -0.80
N GLN A 190 17.04 -12.90 -0.81
CA GLN A 190 18.07 -12.76 0.22
C GLN A 190 17.46 -12.46 1.60
N GLY A 191 16.42 -11.64 1.65
CA GLY A 191 15.64 -11.38 2.86
C GLY A 191 15.03 -12.66 3.45
N LEU A 192 14.39 -13.50 2.62
CA LEU A 192 13.83 -14.78 3.03
C LEU A 192 14.92 -15.75 3.51
N ALA A 193 16.10 -15.74 2.91
CA ALA A 193 17.23 -16.55 3.38
C ALA A 193 17.67 -16.14 4.80
N ARG A 194 17.72 -14.82 5.09
CA ARG A 194 18.02 -14.32 6.43
C ARG A 194 16.91 -14.66 7.43
N PHE A 195 15.64 -14.61 7.02
CA PHE A 195 14.51 -15.06 7.85
C PHE A 195 14.66 -16.53 8.25
N ARG A 196 14.96 -17.43 7.30
CA ARG A 196 15.20 -18.86 7.58
C ARG A 196 16.34 -19.07 8.57
N ALA A 197 17.42 -18.32 8.46
CA ALA A 197 18.58 -18.45 9.34
C ALA A 197 18.32 -17.93 10.76
N ALA A 198 17.33 -17.06 10.96
CA ALA A 198 16.97 -16.43 12.24
C ALA A 198 15.73 -17.07 12.92
N ARG A 199 15.05 -18.00 12.25
CA ARG A 199 13.83 -18.70 12.69
C ARG A 199 14.04 -19.77 13.75
#